data_f44077439f79af355e3190959c66fdb6
#
_entry.id   f44077439f79af355e3190959c66fdb6
#
_cell.length_a   1.000
_cell.length_b   1.000
_cell.length_c   1.000
_cell.angle_alpha   90.00
_cell.angle_beta   90.00
_cell.angle_gamma   90.00
#
_symmetry.space_group_name_H-M   'P 1'
#
loop_
_entity.id
_entity.type
_entity.pdbx_description
1 polymer ?
#
loop_
_entity_poly.entity_id
_entity_poly.type
_entity_poly.pdbx_seq_one_letter_code
_entity_poly.pdbx_strand_id
1 'polypeptide(L)'
;EPDPLTIEELKYVRTHSTMGYAILNERHYSEFVLQSILHHHENYDGSGYPSNLAGEEIPLGARILRVSDTFAALISDRPYRKAFSMEEAVALMIDEIKDFDVGVFLAFQRVVHGPHIEEIMEINKQVFDLNEEELR
;
A
#
# COMPACT_ATOMS: atom_id res chain seq x y z
N GLU A 1 -4.68 18.00 -7.20
CA GLU A 1 -5.32 16.74 -6.81
C GLU A 1 -5.80 15.97 -8.03
N PRO A 2 -5.64 14.66 -8.04
CA PRO A 2 -6.23 13.87 -9.11
C PRO A 2 -7.75 13.95 -9.05
N ASP A 3 -8.40 13.89 -10.20
CA ASP A 3 -9.85 13.87 -10.28
C ASP A 3 -10.38 12.64 -9.51
N PRO A 4 -11.56 12.77 -8.88
CA PRO A 4 -12.16 11.61 -8.22
C PRO A 4 -12.36 10.46 -9.19
N LEU A 5 -12.14 9.24 -8.70
CA LEU A 5 -12.38 8.04 -9.49
C LEU A 5 -13.87 7.96 -9.86
N THR A 6 -14.15 7.56 -11.10
CA THR A 6 -15.51 7.22 -11.50
C THR A 6 -15.99 5.98 -10.75
N ILE A 7 -17.30 5.74 -10.75
CA ILE A 7 -17.88 4.55 -10.12
C ILE A 7 -17.31 3.28 -10.75
N GLU A 8 -17.11 3.27 -12.07
CA GLU A 8 -16.54 2.13 -12.79
C GLU A 8 -15.08 1.89 -12.44
N GLU A 9 -14.28 2.96 -12.36
CA GLU A 9 -12.89 2.88 -11.94
C GLU A 9 -12.78 2.38 -10.51
N LEU A 10 -13.64 2.85 -9.62
CA LEU A 10 -13.67 2.40 -8.25
C LEU A 10 -14.02 0.92 -8.14
N LYS A 11 -14.99 0.44 -8.93
CA LYS A 11 -15.32 -0.99 -9.00
C LYS A 11 -14.15 -1.81 -9.51
N TYR A 12 -13.43 -1.32 -10.52
CA TYR A 12 -12.24 -1.99 -11.04
C TYR A 12 -11.15 -2.11 -9.98
N VAL A 13 -10.87 -1.04 -9.26
CA VAL A 13 -9.86 -1.03 -8.19
C VAL A 13 -10.23 -2.01 -7.08
N ARG A 14 -11.51 -2.03 -6.67
CA ARG A 14 -12.01 -2.99 -5.66
C ARG A 14 -11.87 -4.43 -6.14
N THR A 15 -12.15 -4.69 -7.42
CA THR A 15 -12.02 -6.02 -8.04
C THR A 15 -10.58 -6.51 -8.03
N HIS A 16 -9.60 -5.60 -8.09
CA HIS A 16 -8.17 -5.94 -8.07
C HIS A 16 -7.77 -6.72 -6.82
N SER A 17 -8.19 -6.29 -5.65
CA SER A 17 -7.87 -7.00 -4.39
C SER A 17 -8.49 -8.39 -4.37
N THR A 18 -9.76 -8.51 -4.80
CA THR A 18 -10.46 -9.79 -4.86
C THR A 18 -9.83 -10.73 -5.88
N MET A 19 -9.44 -10.20 -7.03
CA MET A 19 -8.77 -10.99 -8.07
C MET A 19 -7.40 -11.48 -7.60
N GLY A 20 -6.62 -10.63 -6.93
CA GLY A 20 -5.35 -11.02 -6.31
C GLY A 20 -5.52 -12.14 -5.30
N TYR A 21 -6.54 -12.04 -4.46
CA TYR A 21 -6.89 -13.11 -3.51
C TYR A 21 -7.16 -14.42 -4.24
N ALA A 22 -7.99 -14.40 -5.29
CA ALA A 22 -8.36 -15.60 -6.04
C ALA A 22 -7.14 -16.25 -6.69
N ILE A 23 -6.24 -15.48 -7.28
CA ILE A 23 -5.03 -15.99 -7.91
C ILE A 23 -4.12 -16.65 -6.87
N LEU A 24 -3.91 -16.01 -5.73
CA LEU A 24 -3.06 -16.53 -4.66
C LEU A 24 -3.68 -17.77 -4.02
N ASN A 25 -5.01 -17.81 -3.88
CA ASN A 25 -5.71 -18.97 -3.34
C ASN A 25 -5.52 -20.20 -4.24
N GLU A 26 -5.53 -20.03 -5.55
CA GLU A 26 -5.23 -21.10 -6.51
C GLU A 26 -3.83 -21.70 -6.29
N ARG A 27 -2.90 -20.90 -5.79
CA ARG A 27 -1.52 -21.30 -5.53
C ARG A 27 -1.29 -21.85 -4.12
N HIS A 28 -2.34 -21.99 -3.31
CA HIS A 28 -2.30 -22.53 -1.95
C HIS A 28 -1.37 -21.76 -0.99
N TYR A 29 -1.34 -20.43 -1.12
CA TYR A 29 -0.65 -19.59 -0.13
C TYR A 29 -1.40 -19.62 1.20
N SER A 30 -0.69 -19.28 2.28
CA SER A 30 -1.28 -19.28 3.62
C SER A 30 -2.45 -18.31 3.74
N GLU A 31 -3.37 -18.58 4.65
CA GLU A 31 -4.51 -17.72 4.91
C GLU A 31 -4.06 -16.32 5.35
N PHE A 32 -2.97 -16.21 6.10
CA PHE A 32 -2.41 -14.92 6.48
C PHE A 32 -2.06 -14.08 5.24
N VAL A 33 -1.38 -14.66 4.25
CA VAL A 33 -1.03 -13.96 3.01
C VAL A 33 -2.27 -13.58 2.24
N LEU A 34 -3.23 -14.50 2.10
CA LEU A 34 -4.46 -14.27 1.35
C LEU A 34 -5.27 -13.10 1.94
N GLN A 35 -5.45 -13.09 3.24
CA GLN A 35 -6.21 -12.06 3.94
C GLN A 35 -5.48 -10.71 3.90
N SER A 36 -4.15 -10.72 3.99
CA SER A 36 -3.34 -9.51 3.90
C SER A 36 -3.50 -8.83 2.54
N ILE A 37 -3.45 -9.59 1.45
CA ILE A 37 -3.63 -9.07 0.10
C ILE A 37 -5.06 -8.60 -0.13
N LEU A 38 -6.03 -9.38 0.30
CA LEU A 38 -7.45 -9.05 0.10
C LEU A 38 -7.81 -7.70 0.74
N HIS A 39 -7.29 -7.43 1.93
CA HIS A 39 -7.70 -6.28 2.74
C HIS A 39 -6.68 -5.14 2.80
N HIS A 40 -5.63 -5.14 1.97
CA HIS A 40 -4.58 -4.11 2.07
C HIS A 40 -5.01 -2.71 1.60
N HIS A 41 -6.19 -2.57 1.01
CA HIS A 41 -6.79 -1.27 0.68
C HIS A 41 -7.86 -0.84 1.67
N GLU A 42 -8.05 -1.60 2.76
CA GLU A 42 -8.89 -1.14 3.86
C GLU A 42 -8.19 -0.01 4.60
N ASN A 43 -8.96 0.97 5.04
CA ASN A 43 -8.46 2.08 5.84
C ASN A 43 -8.83 1.90 7.31
N TYR A 44 -7.94 2.29 8.19
CA TYR A 44 -8.12 2.07 9.63
C TYR A 44 -9.42 2.70 10.16
N ASP A 45 -9.87 3.78 9.52
CA ASP A 45 -11.13 4.46 9.88
C ASP A 45 -12.39 3.81 9.30
N GLY A 46 -12.25 2.71 8.56
CA GLY A 46 -13.38 1.99 7.96
C GLY A 46 -13.80 2.49 6.59
N SER A 47 -13.10 3.45 6.01
CA SER A 47 -13.48 4.07 4.72
C SER A 47 -12.93 3.36 3.49
N GLY A 48 -12.19 2.26 3.66
CA GLY A 48 -11.52 1.56 2.56
C GLY A 48 -12.37 0.48 1.91
N TYR A 49 -11.71 -0.44 1.23
CA TYR A 49 -12.36 -1.53 0.51
C TYR A 49 -11.48 -2.79 0.55
N PRO A 50 -12.04 -3.99 0.27
CA PRO A 50 -13.38 -4.28 -0.26
C PRO A 50 -14.50 -4.39 0.78
N SER A 51 -14.17 -4.48 2.06
CA SER A 51 -15.16 -4.86 3.09
C SER A 51 -15.48 -3.77 4.10
N ASN A 52 -14.85 -2.60 3.99
CA ASN A 52 -15.00 -1.49 4.95
C ASN A 52 -14.70 -1.89 6.39
N LEU A 53 -13.68 -2.75 6.56
CA LEU A 53 -13.22 -3.13 7.89
C LEU A 53 -12.57 -1.92 8.57
N ALA A 54 -12.67 -1.84 9.88
CA ALA A 54 -12.12 -0.74 10.66
C ALA A 54 -11.22 -1.26 11.78
N GLY A 55 -10.16 -0.50 12.08
CA GLY A 55 -9.31 -0.80 13.22
C GLY A 55 -8.68 -2.19 13.15
N GLU A 56 -8.70 -2.88 14.26
CA GLU A 56 -8.11 -4.22 14.38
C GLU A 56 -8.91 -5.33 13.69
N GLU A 57 -10.08 -5.02 13.16
CA GLU A 57 -10.79 -5.95 12.26
C GLU A 57 -9.99 -6.19 10.98
N ILE A 58 -9.15 -5.22 10.58
CA ILE A 58 -8.27 -5.36 9.43
C ILE A 58 -7.11 -6.28 9.82
N PRO A 59 -6.83 -7.35 9.04
CA PRO A 59 -5.69 -8.22 9.33
C PRO A 59 -4.38 -7.45 9.48
N LEU A 60 -3.52 -7.86 10.40
CA LEU A 60 -2.27 -7.16 10.66
C LEU A 60 -1.40 -7.01 9.41
N GLY A 61 -1.27 -8.06 8.59
CA GLY A 61 -0.53 -8.00 7.35
C GLY A 61 -1.07 -6.95 6.38
N ALA A 62 -2.39 -6.79 6.34
CA ALA A 62 -3.02 -5.76 5.52
C ALA A 62 -2.74 -4.36 6.06
N ARG A 63 -2.75 -4.18 7.38
CA ARG A 63 -2.39 -2.89 8.01
C ARG A 63 -0.94 -2.50 7.73
N ILE A 64 -0.04 -3.49 7.71
CA ILE A 64 1.36 -3.27 7.36
C ILE A 64 1.51 -2.89 5.90
N LEU A 65 0.87 -3.64 4.99
CA LEU A 65 0.92 -3.36 3.55
C LEU A 65 0.31 -2.00 3.22
N ARG A 66 -0.75 -1.60 3.93
CA ARG A 66 -1.36 -0.28 3.70
C ARG A 66 -0.36 0.85 3.89
N VAL A 67 0.47 0.78 4.93
CA VAL A 67 1.51 1.77 5.21
C VAL A 67 2.65 1.65 4.20
N SER A 68 3.20 0.46 4.01
CA SER A 68 4.37 0.26 3.15
C SER A 68 4.08 0.52 1.68
N ASP A 69 2.92 0.11 1.17
CA ASP A 69 2.53 0.37 -0.22
C ASP A 69 2.31 1.87 -0.47
N THR A 70 1.73 2.58 0.48
CA THR A 70 1.55 4.03 0.37
C THR A 70 2.90 4.73 0.27
N PHE A 71 3.81 4.40 1.16
CA PHE A 71 5.16 4.98 1.13
C PHE A 71 5.89 4.65 -0.18
N ALA A 72 5.91 3.37 -0.56
CA ALA A 72 6.56 2.92 -1.79
C ALA A 72 6.03 3.65 -3.02
N ALA A 73 4.72 3.85 -3.10
CA ALA A 73 4.10 4.60 -4.20
C ALA A 73 4.53 6.07 -4.21
N LEU A 74 4.60 6.71 -3.04
CA LEU A 74 4.94 8.13 -2.93
C LEU A 74 6.40 8.40 -3.31
N ILE A 75 7.32 7.51 -2.96
CA ILE A 75 8.74 7.68 -3.26
C ILE A 75 9.15 7.13 -4.62
N SER A 76 8.21 6.68 -5.43
CA SER A 76 8.46 6.15 -6.78
C SER A 76 7.97 7.15 -7.83
N ASP A 77 8.72 7.28 -8.94
CA ASP A 77 8.27 8.06 -10.08
C ASP A 77 7.05 7.42 -10.72
N ARG A 78 6.11 8.26 -11.13
CA ARG A 78 4.89 7.85 -11.85
C ARG A 78 4.85 8.59 -13.18
N PRO A 79 4.09 8.10 -14.18
CA PRO A 79 3.97 8.77 -15.48
C PRO A 79 3.48 10.21 -15.39
N TYR A 80 2.73 10.54 -14.35
CA TYR A 80 2.08 11.84 -14.16
C TYR A 80 2.76 12.72 -13.09
N ARG A 81 3.77 12.22 -12.38
CA ARG A 81 4.53 12.98 -11.39
C ARG A 81 5.84 12.30 -11.02
N LYS A 82 6.79 13.08 -10.54
CA LYS A 82 8.05 12.56 -9.97
C LYS A 82 7.84 12.07 -8.54
N ALA A 83 8.78 11.25 -8.08
CA ALA A 83 8.83 10.76 -6.71
C ALA A 83 8.90 11.92 -5.71
N PHE A 84 8.18 11.77 -4.61
CA PHE A 84 8.38 12.64 -3.44
C PHE A 84 9.66 12.21 -2.72
N SER A 85 10.28 13.15 -2.00
CA SER A 85 11.34 12.80 -1.05
C SER A 85 10.74 11.99 0.12
N MET A 86 11.60 11.32 0.89
CA MET A 86 11.14 10.62 2.10
C MET A 86 10.41 11.55 3.06
N GLU A 87 10.94 12.74 3.27
CA GLU A 87 10.34 13.72 4.18
C GLU A 87 8.97 14.17 3.71
N GLU A 88 8.84 14.46 2.42
CA GLU A 88 7.57 14.84 1.80
C GLU A 88 6.56 13.70 1.89
N ALA A 89 6.99 12.46 1.60
CA ALA A 89 6.13 11.28 1.67
C ALA A 89 5.59 11.07 3.08
N VAL A 90 6.46 11.13 4.09
CA VAL A 90 6.04 10.99 5.49
C VAL A 90 5.06 12.09 5.89
N ALA A 91 5.31 13.34 5.47
CA ALA A 91 4.40 14.44 5.75
C ALA A 91 3.02 14.22 5.14
N LEU A 92 2.96 13.74 3.90
CA LEU A 92 1.69 13.41 3.24
C LEU A 92 0.95 12.28 3.95
N MET A 93 1.69 11.26 4.42
CA MET A 93 1.09 10.16 5.17
C MET A 93 0.55 10.62 6.52
N ILE A 94 1.21 11.55 7.18
CA ILE A 94 0.73 12.13 8.44
C ILE A 94 -0.60 12.88 8.20
N ASP A 95 -0.73 13.58 7.09
CA ASP A 95 -1.99 14.25 6.74
C ASP A 95 -3.15 13.25 6.55
N GLU A 96 -2.84 12.01 6.19
CA GLU A 96 -3.81 10.92 6.01
C GLU A 96 -3.72 9.87 7.12
N ILE A 97 -3.27 10.26 8.31
CA ILE A 97 -2.99 9.33 9.42
C ILE A 97 -4.20 8.47 9.83
N LYS A 98 -5.42 8.96 9.59
CA LYS A 98 -6.65 8.21 9.86
C LYS A 98 -6.77 6.91 9.06
N ASP A 99 -6.05 6.82 7.94
CA ASP A 99 -6.07 5.63 7.08
C ASP A 99 -5.20 4.50 7.64
N PHE A 100 -4.29 4.81 8.57
CA PHE A 100 -3.25 3.90 9.02
C PHE A 100 -3.42 3.48 10.48
N ASP A 101 -3.00 2.25 10.78
CA ASP A 101 -2.77 1.84 12.16
C ASP A 101 -1.59 2.65 12.71
N VAL A 102 -1.82 3.43 13.76
CA VAL A 102 -0.79 4.32 14.32
C VAL A 102 0.42 3.54 14.84
N GLY A 103 0.20 2.37 15.45
CA GLY A 103 1.30 1.52 15.92
C GLY A 103 2.18 1.03 14.78
N VAL A 104 1.56 0.62 13.67
CA VAL A 104 2.26 0.21 12.45
C VAL A 104 3.00 1.42 11.85
N PHE A 105 2.35 2.58 11.80
CA PHE A 105 2.97 3.78 11.27
C PHE A 105 4.21 4.20 12.09
N LEU A 106 4.15 4.11 13.41
CA LEU A 106 5.29 4.42 14.28
C LEU A 106 6.45 3.43 14.05
N ALA A 107 6.15 2.14 13.88
CA ALA A 107 7.16 1.14 13.54
C ALA A 107 7.79 1.46 12.17
N PHE A 108 6.98 1.84 11.20
CA PHE A 108 7.44 2.29 9.88
C PHE A 108 8.39 3.50 10.01
N GLN A 109 8.05 4.48 10.83
CA GLN A 109 8.93 5.64 11.06
C GLN A 109 10.30 5.23 11.62
N ARG A 110 10.32 4.26 12.54
CA ARG A 110 11.60 3.75 13.05
C ARG A 110 12.44 3.11 11.94
N VAL A 111 11.82 2.43 10.99
CA VAL A 111 12.52 1.85 9.84
C VAL A 111 13.06 2.95 8.92
N VAL A 112 12.25 3.96 8.63
CA VAL A 112 12.63 5.09 7.76
C VAL A 112 13.84 5.85 8.32
N HIS A 113 13.90 6.00 9.63
CA HIS A 113 15.02 6.67 10.30
C HIS A 113 16.12 5.70 10.75
N GLY A 114 16.01 4.42 10.39
CA GLY A 114 16.97 3.39 10.75
C GLY A 114 18.14 3.28 9.76
N PRO A 115 19.12 2.42 10.07
CA PRO A 115 20.36 2.32 9.29
C PRO A 115 20.22 1.63 7.94
N HIS A 116 19.10 0.93 7.69
CA HIS A 116 18.89 0.13 6.47
C HIS A 116 17.98 0.78 5.43
N ILE A 117 17.57 2.02 5.66
CA ILE A 117 16.58 2.65 4.75
C ILE A 117 17.10 2.80 3.32
N GLU A 118 18.37 3.12 3.14
CA GLU A 118 18.94 3.31 1.80
C GLU A 118 18.94 2.00 1.01
N GLU A 119 19.26 0.88 1.66
CA GLU A 119 19.19 -0.44 1.05
C GLU A 119 17.76 -0.80 0.63
N ILE A 120 16.80 -0.51 1.50
CA ILE A 120 15.37 -0.77 1.24
C ILE A 120 14.91 0.07 0.04
N MET A 121 15.29 1.33 -0.02
CA MET A 121 14.92 2.21 -1.12
C MET A 121 15.53 1.77 -2.44
N GLU A 122 16.75 1.27 -2.44
CA GLU A 122 17.39 0.73 -3.64
C GLU A 122 16.65 -0.50 -4.16
N ILE A 123 16.25 -1.40 -3.26
CA ILE A 123 15.44 -2.58 -3.63
C ILE A 123 14.10 -2.15 -4.24
N ASN A 124 13.44 -1.18 -3.64
CA ASN A 124 12.17 -0.66 -4.14
C ASN A 124 12.32 -0.09 -5.56
N LYS A 125 13.38 0.66 -5.80
CA LYS A 125 13.67 1.22 -7.11
C LYS A 125 13.90 0.13 -8.16
N GLN A 126 14.69 -0.89 -7.83
CA GLN A 126 14.98 -2.00 -8.73
C GLN A 126 13.70 -2.75 -9.11
N VAL A 127 12.84 -3.04 -8.15
CA VAL A 127 11.56 -3.72 -8.40
C VAL A 127 10.66 -2.86 -9.29
N PHE A 128 10.62 -1.57 -9.06
CA PHE A 128 9.82 -0.64 -9.87
C PHE A 128 10.32 -0.59 -11.32
N ASP A 129 11.63 -0.48 -11.53
CA ASP A 129 12.24 -0.45 -12.85
C ASP A 129 11.96 -1.74 -13.64
N LEU A 130 12.02 -2.90 -12.97
CA LEU A 130 11.69 -4.20 -13.58
C LEU A 130 10.23 -4.23 -14.04
N ASN A 131 9.31 -3.75 -13.23
CA ASN A 131 7.89 -3.72 -13.57
C ASN A 131 7.62 -2.83 -14.78
N GLU A 132 8.30 -1.70 -14.91
CA GLU A 132 8.19 -0.83 -16.07
C GLU A 132 8.68 -1.52 -17.35
N GLU A 133 9.78 -2.24 -17.28
CA GLU A 133 10.32 -2.98 -18.43
C GLU A 133 9.38 -4.09 -18.89
N GLU A 134 8.76 -4.81 -17.96
CA GLU A 134 7.80 -5.86 -18.28
C GLU A 134 6.53 -5.33 -18.93
N LEU A 135 6.16 -4.08 -18.62
CA LEU A 135 4.95 -3.45 -19.17
C LEU A 135 5.18 -2.81 -20.56
N ARG A 136 6.43 -2.75 -21.00
CA ARG A 136 6.78 -2.27 -22.33
C ARG A 136 6.80 -3.42 -23.31
#